data_fdacb71cea26a9c6d3cb1e3aa6eb5be9
#
_entry.id   fdacb71cea26a9c6d3cb1e3aa6eb5be9
#
_cell.length_a   1.000
_cell.length_b   1.000
_cell.length_c   1.000
_cell.angle_alpha   90.00
_cell.angle_beta   90.00
_cell.angle_gamma   90.00
#
_symmetry.space_group_name_H-M   'P 1'
#
loop_
_entity.id
_entity.type
_entity.pdbx_description
1 polymer ?
#
loop_
_entity_poly.entity_id
_entity_poly.type
_entity_poly.pdbx_seq_one_letter_code
_entity_poly.pdbx_strand_id
1 'polypeptide(L)'
;MLPIITGRDGDRIKIEMTVELSGSMLDAEEAILGAVNAVGNVATGEALKRFDADGDPIMVGGATWYSKGKLPKVYNTPYGVVSVERHVYQPAEGGKTFCPMDEGARIIRKATPRFAKIVSHKFARGAAAEVVEDLEQNHGRPCLKASLQDLAAHVGTIVQAKEESWSYATPALGKVATVGIGVDGTCMLICDQKWREAMTGSISLYDKHGERLHTIYLGAAPEYGKETFFARMQREIEHVKSLYPKARFVGIADGAKSNWDFLGPHIDEQVLDFYHATQYLARAASAICGNEAERQQWLDEQCHNLKHKHHAAARILRDLEQAITTKMKPDQRKDLQDCITYFGNHLHQMRYARYIENRIPIGSGVTEAACKTLVKQRLCCSGMRWTPEGAQVVLTLRALALTQSRWQQFWQKINQYGVPQLLIHQ
;
A
#
# COMPACT_ATOMS: atom_id res chain seq x y z
N MET A 1 -29.46 -22.82 -19.29
CA MET A 1 -30.82 -22.40 -18.86
C MET A 1 -30.64 -21.24 -17.89
N LEU A 2 -31.53 -20.22 -17.85
CA LEU A 2 -31.41 -19.09 -16.92
C LEU A 2 -31.96 -19.46 -15.54
N PRO A 3 -31.39 -18.97 -14.43
CA PRO A 3 -31.89 -19.17 -13.09
C PRO A 3 -33.29 -18.55 -12.91
N ILE A 4 -34.18 -19.22 -12.21
CA ILE A 4 -35.57 -18.79 -11.98
C ILE A 4 -35.76 -18.62 -10.46
N ILE A 5 -36.37 -17.51 -10.04
CA ILE A 5 -36.77 -17.30 -8.66
C ILE A 5 -38.09 -18.07 -8.44
N THR A 6 -38.06 -19.11 -7.62
CA THR A 6 -39.20 -19.97 -7.32
C THR A 6 -39.92 -19.66 -6.01
N GLY A 7 -39.33 -18.82 -5.17
CA GLY A 7 -39.94 -18.42 -3.91
C GLY A 7 -39.29 -17.20 -3.27
N ARG A 8 -40.09 -16.47 -2.45
CA ARG A 8 -39.66 -15.32 -1.64
C ARG A 8 -40.25 -15.45 -0.25
N ASP A 9 -39.43 -15.26 0.77
CA ASP A 9 -39.85 -15.26 2.18
C ASP A 9 -39.01 -14.20 2.92
N GLY A 10 -39.56 -13.03 3.11
CA GLY A 10 -38.86 -11.85 3.64
C GLY A 10 -37.57 -11.55 2.86
N ASP A 11 -36.44 -11.60 3.55
CA ASP A 11 -35.11 -11.39 2.97
C ASP A 11 -34.53 -12.63 2.25
N ARG A 12 -35.26 -13.70 2.18
CA ARG A 12 -34.82 -14.96 1.57
C ARG A 12 -35.42 -15.10 0.19
N ILE A 13 -34.62 -15.57 -0.75
CA ILE A 13 -35.05 -15.94 -2.10
C ILE A 13 -34.65 -17.38 -2.36
N LYS A 14 -35.55 -18.14 -3.03
CA LYS A 14 -35.25 -19.46 -3.54
C LYS A 14 -35.00 -19.33 -5.04
N ILE A 15 -33.85 -19.78 -5.50
CA ILE A 15 -33.45 -19.73 -6.90
C ILE A 15 -33.23 -21.18 -7.37
N GLU A 16 -33.84 -21.55 -8.48
CA GLU A 16 -33.66 -22.84 -9.11
C GLU A 16 -32.87 -22.67 -10.40
N MET A 17 -31.93 -23.57 -10.61
CA MET A 17 -31.05 -23.60 -11.79
C MET A 17 -30.78 -25.03 -12.19
N THR A 18 -30.93 -25.34 -13.48
CA THR A 18 -30.54 -26.64 -14.04
C THR A 18 -29.19 -26.50 -14.71
N VAL A 19 -28.24 -27.38 -14.39
CA VAL A 19 -26.92 -27.46 -14.99
C VAL A 19 -26.82 -28.76 -15.77
N GLU A 20 -26.36 -28.66 -17.01
CA GLU A 20 -26.06 -29.81 -17.84
C GLU A 20 -24.62 -30.27 -17.60
N LEU A 21 -24.45 -31.51 -17.13
CA LEU A 21 -23.14 -32.10 -16.81
C LEU A 21 -22.75 -33.09 -17.94
N SER A 22 -22.55 -32.54 -19.14
CA SER A 22 -22.17 -33.32 -20.31
C SER A 22 -20.69 -33.02 -20.71
N GLY A 23 -20.10 -33.89 -21.51
CA GLY A 23 -18.74 -33.76 -21.99
C GLY A 23 -17.67 -34.25 -21.00
N SER A 24 -16.52 -33.62 -21.01
CA SER A 24 -15.41 -33.90 -20.09
C SER A 24 -15.68 -33.32 -18.70
N MET A 25 -14.84 -33.67 -17.71
CA MET A 25 -14.93 -33.06 -16.38
C MET A 25 -14.68 -31.54 -16.44
N LEU A 26 -13.79 -31.09 -17.31
CA LEU A 26 -13.55 -29.66 -17.53
C LEU A 26 -14.80 -28.95 -18.07
N ASP A 27 -15.48 -29.54 -19.06
CA ASP A 27 -16.71 -28.96 -19.61
C ASP A 27 -17.81 -28.86 -18.53
N ALA A 28 -17.93 -29.88 -17.68
CA ALA A 28 -18.88 -29.89 -16.55
C ALA A 28 -18.53 -28.81 -15.50
N GLU A 29 -17.27 -28.62 -15.17
CA GLU A 29 -16.82 -27.60 -14.21
C GLU A 29 -17.03 -26.19 -14.76
N GLU A 30 -16.79 -25.94 -16.04
CA GLU A 30 -17.09 -24.67 -16.72
C GLU A 30 -18.61 -24.38 -16.73
N ALA A 31 -19.44 -25.40 -16.99
CA ALA A 31 -20.89 -25.27 -16.91
C ALA A 31 -21.38 -24.95 -15.49
N ILE A 32 -20.80 -25.58 -14.46
CA ILE A 32 -21.08 -25.28 -13.06
C ILE A 32 -20.66 -23.85 -12.71
N LEU A 33 -19.47 -23.39 -13.11
CA LEU A 33 -19.01 -22.02 -12.88
C LEU A 33 -19.97 -21.01 -13.50
N GLY A 34 -20.36 -21.24 -14.74
CA GLY A 34 -21.35 -20.42 -15.46
C GLY A 34 -22.69 -20.35 -14.73
N ALA A 35 -23.19 -21.50 -14.25
CA ALA A 35 -24.42 -21.59 -13.50
C ALA A 35 -24.36 -20.84 -12.16
N VAL A 36 -23.30 -21.00 -11.41
CA VAL A 36 -23.07 -20.28 -10.13
C VAL A 36 -23.03 -18.77 -10.37
N ASN A 37 -22.35 -18.33 -11.41
CA ASN A 37 -22.30 -16.92 -11.79
C ASN A 37 -23.71 -16.40 -12.20
N ALA A 38 -24.47 -17.16 -12.94
CA ALA A 38 -25.83 -16.77 -13.34
C ALA A 38 -26.76 -16.63 -12.11
N VAL A 39 -26.72 -17.58 -11.17
CA VAL A 39 -27.46 -17.51 -9.88
C VAL A 39 -27.00 -16.30 -9.07
N GLY A 40 -25.68 -16.06 -8.98
CA GLY A 40 -25.11 -14.92 -8.27
C GLY A 40 -25.57 -13.57 -8.83
N ASN A 41 -25.70 -13.44 -10.15
CA ASN A 41 -26.23 -12.24 -10.80
C ASN A 41 -27.71 -12.01 -10.46
N VAL A 42 -28.56 -13.03 -10.56
CA VAL A 42 -29.99 -12.92 -10.19
C VAL A 42 -30.13 -12.52 -8.74
N ALA A 43 -29.43 -13.18 -7.82
CA ALA A 43 -29.45 -12.87 -6.39
C ALA A 43 -28.95 -11.43 -6.12
N THR A 44 -27.91 -10.98 -6.81
CA THR A 44 -27.38 -9.61 -6.67
C THR A 44 -28.39 -8.58 -7.16
N GLY A 45 -29.07 -8.84 -8.27
CA GLY A 45 -30.13 -7.95 -8.78
C GLY A 45 -31.26 -7.78 -7.78
N GLU A 46 -31.71 -8.88 -7.13
CA GLU A 46 -32.73 -8.81 -6.08
C GLU A 46 -32.23 -8.11 -4.82
N ALA A 47 -30.97 -8.35 -4.43
CA ALA A 47 -30.38 -7.66 -3.29
C ALA A 47 -30.28 -6.13 -3.52
N LEU A 48 -29.98 -5.67 -4.72
CA LEU A 48 -29.92 -4.26 -5.06
C LEU A 48 -31.31 -3.59 -4.93
N LYS A 49 -32.38 -4.26 -5.35
CA LYS A 49 -33.75 -3.72 -5.26
C LYS A 49 -34.17 -3.37 -3.82
N ARG A 50 -33.59 -4.00 -2.80
CA ARG A 50 -33.86 -3.72 -1.39
C ARG A 50 -33.40 -2.31 -0.95
N PHE A 51 -32.52 -1.68 -1.70
CA PHE A 51 -32.01 -0.33 -1.46
C PHE A 51 -32.74 0.72 -2.28
N ASP A 52 -33.71 0.34 -3.13
CA ASP A 52 -34.49 1.30 -3.92
C ASP A 52 -35.55 1.99 -3.04
N ALA A 53 -35.92 3.18 -3.44
CA ALA A 53 -37.01 3.92 -2.83
C ALA A 53 -38.35 3.53 -3.48
N ASP A 54 -39.45 3.95 -2.86
CA ASP A 54 -40.83 3.70 -3.31
C ASP A 54 -41.30 4.65 -4.43
N GLY A 55 -40.58 5.75 -4.64
CA GLY A 55 -40.91 6.79 -5.62
C GLY A 55 -41.52 8.06 -4.99
N ASP A 56 -41.81 8.03 -3.69
CA ASP A 56 -42.28 9.21 -2.96
C ASP A 56 -41.17 10.27 -2.84
N PRO A 57 -41.51 11.56 -2.71
CA PRO A 57 -40.52 12.62 -2.53
C PRO A 57 -39.61 12.38 -1.33
N ILE A 58 -38.31 12.62 -1.48
CA ILE A 58 -37.30 12.45 -0.44
C ILE A 58 -36.60 13.76 -0.10
N MET A 59 -36.07 13.86 1.12
CA MET A 59 -35.24 14.98 1.57
C MET A 59 -33.77 14.66 1.41
N VAL A 60 -33.05 15.43 0.63
CA VAL A 60 -31.58 15.29 0.46
C VAL A 60 -30.94 16.67 0.63
N GLY A 61 -30.02 16.81 1.59
CA GLY A 61 -29.32 18.06 1.85
C GLY A 61 -30.21 19.25 2.20
N GLY A 62 -31.40 19.00 2.81
CA GLY A 62 -32.36 20.05 3.17
C GLY A 62 -33.31 20.49 2.03
N ALA A 63 -33.20 19.91 0.84
CA ALA A 63 -34.09 20.14 -0.29
C ALA A 63 -34.98 18.94 -0.57
N THR A 64 -36.19 19.17 -1.09
CA THR A 64 -37.11 18.10 -1.54
C THR A 64 -36.75 17.67 -2.96
N TRP A 65 -36.61 16.37 -3.12
CA TRP A 65 -36.30 15.74 -4.40
C TRP A 65 -37.44 14.85 -4.86
N TYR A 66 -37.78 14.92 -6.13
CA TYR A 66 -38.90 14.21 -6.72
C TYR A 66 -38.45 13.11 -7.65
N SER A 67 -39.11 11.96 -7.62
CA SER A 67 -38.82 10.83 -8.50
C SER A 67 -39.13 11.18 -9.96
N LYS A 68 -38.21 10.86 -10.85
CA LYS A 68 -38.39 10.89 -12.32
C LYS A 68 -38.80 9.51 -12.87
N GLY A 69 -39.23 8.62 -11.97
CA GLY A 69 -39.57 7.24 -12.33
C GLY A 69 -38.36 6.29 -12.27
N LYS A 70 -38.63 5.05 -12.66
CA LYS A 70 -37.60 4.00 -12.72
C LYS A 70 -36.86 4.02 -14.03
N LEU A 71 -35.52 4.05 -13.93
CA LEU A 71 -34.63 3.97 -15.07
C LEU A 71 -33.67 2.76 -14.90
N PRO A 72 -33.46 1.99 -15.99
CA PRO A 72 -32.55 0.86 -15.93
C PRO A 72 -31.09 1.34 -15.81
N LYS A 73 -30.30 0.64 -15.01
CA LYS A 73 -28.85 0.82 -14.92
C LYS A 73 -28.16 -0.53 -14.82
N VAL A 74 -27.02 -0.60 -15.48
CA VAL A 74 -26.17 -1.78 -15.51
C VAL A 74 -25.13 -1.68 -14.42
N TYR A 75 -25.02 -2.75 -13.63
CA TYR A 75 -24.05 -2.87 -12.53
C TYR A 75 -23.09 -4.04 -12.77
N ASN A 76 -21.82 -3.80 -12.48
CA ASN A 76 -20.79 -4.83 -12.46
C ASN A 76 -20.79 -5.53 -11.10
N THR A 77 -20.89 -6.85 -11.09
CA THR A 77 -20.91 -7.70 -9.92
C THR A 77 -19.74 -8.69 -9.95
N PRO A 78 -19.43 -9.39 -8.86
CA PRO A 78 -18.46 -10.49 -8.90
C PRO A 78 -18.82 -11.60 -9.88
N TYR A 79 -20.11 -11.74 -10.17
CA TYR A 79 -20.68 -12.86 -10.93
C TYR A 79 -20.93 -12.52 -12.41
N GLY A 80 -20.94 -11.26 -12.77
CA GLY A 80 -21.29 -10.82 -14.12
C GLY A 80 -21.78 -9.38 -14.13
N VAL A 81 -22.68 -9.11 -15.07
CA VAL A 81 -23.34 -7.82 -15.26
C VAL A 81 -24.83 -8.01 -15.00
N VAL A 82 -25.42 -7.12 -14.22
CA VAL A 82 -26.86 -7.13 -13.94
C VAL A 82 -27.48 -5.79 -14.27
N SER A 83 -28.62 -5.80 -14.93
CA SER A 83 -29.45 -4.60 -15.15
C SER A 83 -30.57 -4.54 -14.14
N VAL A 84 -30.70 -3.41 -13.45
CA VAL A 84 -31.74 -3.18 -12.44
C VAL A 84 -32.42 -1.85 -12.70
N GLU A 85 -33.74 -1.85 -12.73
CA GLU A 85 -34.54 -0.64 -12.72
C GLU A 85 -34.57 -0.03 -11.31
N ARG A 86 -34.33 1.27 -11.21
CA ARG A 86 -34.26 2.00 -9.95
C ARG A 86 -34.83 3.41 -10.07
N HIS A 87 -35.38 3.93 -8.99
CA HIS A 87 -35.85 5.31 -8.95
C HIS A 87 -34.65 6.29 -9.02
N VAL A 88 -34.86 7.33 -9.84
CA VAL A 88 -33.93 8.44 -9.99
C VAL A 88 -34.62 9.71 -9.55
N TYR A 89 -33.99 10.46 -8.65
CA TYR A 89 -34.53 11.69 -8.09
C TYR A 89 -33.81 12.92 -8.60
N GLN A 90 -34.53 14.04 -8.63
CA GLN A 90 -34.01 15.33 -9.02
C GLN A 90 -34.76 16.44 -8.27
N PRO A 91 -34.12 17.58 -7.89
CA PRO A 91 -34.82 18.77 -7.36
C PRO A 91 -35.82 19.32 -8.37
N ALA A 92 -36.79 20.12 -7.90
CA ALA A 92 -37.80 20.75 -8.76
C ALA A 92 -37.18 21.66 -9.83
N GLU A 93 -36.09 22.34 -9.48
CA GLU A 93 -35.33 23.24 -10.35
C GLU A 93 -34.47 22.54 -11.39
N GLY A 94 -34.45 21.20 -11.36
CA GLY A 94 -33.56 20.39 -12.22
C GLY A 94 -32.14 20.24 -11.67
N GLY A 95 -31.18 19.96 -12.54
CA GLY A 95 -29.78 19.81 -12.16
C GLY A 95 -29.36 18.34 -11.92
N LYS A 96 -28.56 18.09 -10.91
CA LYS A 96 -28.01 16.77 -10.60
C LYS A 96 -29.09 15.76 -10.22
N THR A 97 -28.87 14.52 -10.57
CA THR A 97 -29.73 13.39 -10.17
C THR A 97 -29.16 12.65 -8.97
N PHE A 98 -30.02 12.06 -8.18
CA PHE A 98 -29.69 11.23 -7.02
C PHE A 98 -30.39 9.88 -7.13
N CYS A 99 -29.75 8.84 -6.68
CA CYS A 99 -30.32 7.50 -6.68
C CYS A 99 -30.10 6.84 -5.31
N PRO A 100 -31.17 6.66 -4.50
CA PRO A 100 -31.11 6.04 -3.18
C PRO A 100 -30.48 4.66 -3.21
N MET A 101 -30.80 3.85 -4.25
CA MET A 101 -30.22 2.50 -4.42
C MET A 101 -28.68 2.55 -4.52
N ASP A 102 -28.15 3.47 -5.32
CA ASP A 102 -26.70 3.55 -5.53
C ASP A 102 -25.97 3.92 -4.21
N GLU A 103 -26.54 4.85 -3.43
CA GLU A 103 -26.00 5.25 -2.15
C GLU A 103 -26.17 4.17 -1.08
N GLY A 104 -27.37 3.63 -0.92
CA GLY A 104 -27.68 2.59 0.06
C GLY A 104 -26.90 1.32 -0.16
N ALA A 105 -26.77 0.87 -1.41
CA ALA A 105 -25.99 -0.30 -1.79
C ALA A 105 -24.48 -0.03 -1.88
N ARG A 106 -24.01 1.20 -1.58
CA ARG A 106 -22.58 1.58 -1.63
C ARG A 106 -21.93 1.33 -3.00
N ILE A 107 -22.66 1.63 -4.07
CA ILE A 107 -22.16 1.48 -5.45
C ILE A 107 -20.99 2.42 -5.69
N ILE A 108 -19.91 1.87 -6.24
CA ILE A 108 -18.72 2.64 -6.64
C ILE A 108 -18.67 2.66 -8.16
N ARG A 109 -18.93 3.81 -8.78
CA ARG A 109 -19.14 3.95 -10.22
C ARG A 109 -20.33 3.10 -10.70
N LYS A 110 -20.06 1.96 -11.26
CA LYS A 110 -21.06 0.95 -11.70
C LYS A 110 -20.80 -0.42 -11.07
N ALA A 111 -19.98 -0.46 -10.03
CA ALA A 111 -19.56 -1.71 -9.39
C ALA A 111 -20.23 -1.87 -8.03
N THR A 112 -20.69 -3.07 -7.74
CA THR A 112 -21.07 -3.45 -6.38
C THR A 112 -19.85 -3.42 -5.47
N PRO A 113 -19.98 -3.17 -4.16
CA PRO A 113 -18.84 -3.05 -3.24
C PRO A 113 -17.91 -4.26 -3.26
N ARG A 114 -18.48 -5.48 -3.37
CA ARG A 114 -17.67 -6.70 -3.45
C ARG A 114 -16.83 -6.76 -4.72
N PHE A 115 -17.39 -6.37 -5.87
CA PHE A 115 -16.64 -6.34 -7.12
C PHE A 115 -15.55 -5.25 -7.09
N ALA A 116 -15.87 -4.05 -6.59
CA ALA A 116 -14.89 -2.99 -6.40
C ALA A 116 -13.73 -3.43 -5.47
N LYS A 117 -14.06 -4.16 -4.40
CA LYS A 117 -13.07 -4.76 -3.48
C LYS A 117 -12.16 -5.76 -4.18
N ILE A 118 -12.71 -6.66 -5.01
CA ILE A 118 -11.94 -7.65 -5.76
C ILE A 118 -11.00 -6.95 -6.76
N VAL A 119 -11.54 -6.07 -7.60
CA VAL A 119 -10.78 -5.37 -8.64
C VAL A 119 -9.64 -4.56 -8.04
N SER A 120 -9.93 -3.70 -7.06
CA SER A 120 -8.90 -2.84 -6.46
C SER A 120 -7.83 -3.63 -5.71
N HIS A 121 -8.17 -4.76 -5.08
CA HIS A 121 -7.19 -5.65 -4.46
C HIS A 121 -6.27 -6.32 -5.48
N LYS A 122 -6.84 -6.84 -6.58
CA LYS A 122 -6.06 -7.45 -7.66
C LYS A 122 -5.19 -6.39 -8.35
N PHE A 123 -5.73 -5.20 -8.63
CA PHE A 123 -5.02 -4.08 -9.24
C PHE A 123 -3.86 -3.56 -8.39
N ALA A 124 -3.99 -3.57 -7.07
CA ALA A 124 -2.89 -3.28 -6.15
C ALA A 124 -1.71 -4.26 -6.31
N ARG A 125 -1.92 -5.47 -6.80
CA ARG A 125 -0.93 -6.55 -6.87
C ARG A 125 -0.36 -6.79 -8.26
N GLY A 126 -1.20 -6.74 -9.31
CA GLY A 126 -0.85 -7.06 -10.69
C GLY A 126 -1.16 -5.94 -11.68
N ALA A 127 -0.62 -6.05 -12.89
CA ALA A 127 -0.92 -5.14 -13.98
C ALA A 127 -2.39 -5.26 -14.41
N ALA A 128 -2.94 -4.20 -15.01
CA ALA A 128 -4.35 -4.20 -15.42
C ALA A 128 -4.69 -5.31 -16.44
N ALA A 129 -3.74 -5.69 -17.30
CA ALA A 129 -3.91 -6.81 -18.23
C ALA A 129 -4.01 -8.15 -17.49
N GLU A 130 -3.12 -8.38 -16.52
CA GLU A 130 -3.14 -9.58 -15.68
C GLU A 130 -4.44 -9.70 -14.86
N VAL A 131 -4.96 -8.56 -14.39
CA VAL A 131 -6.25 -8.54 -13.66
C VAL A 131 -7.42 -8.89 -14.57
N VAL A 132 -7.42 -8.42 -15.85
CA VAL A 132 -8.42 -8.79 -16.83
C VAL A 132 -8.38 -10.29 -17.10
N GLU A 133 -7.20 -10.83 -17.39
CA GLU A 133 -6.97 -12.24 -17.66
C GLU A 133 -7.40 -13.11 -16.47
N ASP A 134 -6.98 -12.75 -15.26
CA ASP A 134 -7.34 -13.50 -14.04
C ASP A 134 -8.86 -13.51 -13.78
N LEU A 135 -9.53 -12.38 -13.99
CA LEU A 135 -11.00 -12.32 -13.84
C LEU A 135 -11.71 -13.18 -14.89
N GLU A 136 -11.20 -13.23 -16.10
CA GLU A 136 -11.77 -14.04 -17.18
C GLU A 136 -11.51 -15.53 -16.94
N GLN A 137 -10.23 -15.91 -16.75
CA GLN A 137 -9.83 -17.31 -16.63
C GLN A 137 -10.27 -17.98 -15.31
N ASN A 138 -10.16 -17.28 -14.21
CA ASN A 138 -10.37 -17.87 -12.89
C ASN A 138 -11.78 -17.60 -12.30
N HIS A 139 -12.51 -16.64 -12.88
CA HIS A 139 -13.82 -16.25 -12.35
C HIS A 139 -14.94 -16.26 -13.42
N GLY A 140 -14.64 -16.60 -14.68
CA GLY A 140 -15.60 -16.52 -15.79
C GLY A 140 -16.16 -15.08 -15.94
N ARG A 141 -15.33 -14.05 -15.71
CA ARG A 141 -15.75 -12.66 -15.57
C ARG A 141 -14.99 -11.73 -16.53
N PRO A 142 -15.32 -11.75 -17.84
CA PRO A 142 -14.69 -10.85 -18.80
C PRO A 142 -14.99 -9.39 -18.46
N CYS A 143 -13.97 -8.54 -18.53
CA CYS A 143 -14.04 -7.12 -18.20
C CYS A 143 -13.17 -6.29 -19.12
N LEU A 144 -13.59 -5.04 -19.39
CA LEU A 144 -12.77 -4.11 -20.14
C LEU A 144 -11.67 -3.53 -19.25
N LYS A 145 -10.42 -3.56 -19.72
CA LYS A 145 -9.24 -3.04 -19.05
C LYS A 145 -9.44 -1.60 -18.55
N ALA A 146 -9.97 -0.71 -19.38
CA ALA A 146 -10.22 0.70 -19.03
C ALA A 146 -11.22 0.82 -17.87
N SER A 147 -12.28 0.00 -17.85
CA SER A 147 -13.26 0.01 -16.76
C SER A 147 -12.68 -0.45 -15.43
N LEU A 148 -11.75 -1.43 -15.45
CA LEU A 148 -11.06 -1.89 -14.23
C LEU A 148 -10.08 -0.83 -13.71
N GLN A 149 -9.37 -0.15 -14.61
CA GLN A 149 -8.48 0.96 -14.27
C GLN A 149 -9.25 2.13 -13.65
N ASP A 150 -10.36 2.55 -14.27
CA ASP A 150 -11.23 3.62 -13.74
C ASP A 150 -11.79 3.27 -12.36
N LEU A 151 -12.26 2.03 -12.19
CA LEU A 151 -12.76 1.56 -10.89
C LEU A 151 -11.68 1.56 -9.82
N ALA A 152 -10.49 1.03 -10.12
CA ALA A 152 -9.36 1.00 -9.18
C ALA A 152 -8.87 2.41 -8.84
N ALA A 153 -8.81 3.31 -9.83
CA ALA A 153 -8.48 4.72 -9.65
C ALA A 153 -9.47 5.38 -8.69
N HIS A 154 -10.77 5.14 -8.89
CA HIS A 154 -11.80 5.73 -8.03
C HIS A 154 -11.73 5.21 -6.59
N VAL A 155 -11.48 3.91 -6.38
CA VAL A 155 -11.25 3.37 -5.03
C VAL A 155 -10.01 4.00 -4.40
N GLY A 156 -8.91 4.17 -5.15
CA GLY A 156 -7.71 4.86 -4.66
C GLY A 156 -7.99 6.30 -4.24
N THR A 157 -8.79 7.03 -5.02
CA THR A 157 -9.22 8.40 -4.67
C THR A 157 -10.05 8.42 -3.38
N ILE A 158 -10.93 7.44 -3.16
CA ILE A 158 -11.69 7.31 -1.89
C ILE A 158 -10.74 7.10 -0.71
N VAL A 159 -9.74 6.21 -0.85
CA VAL A 159 -8.74 5.98 0.20
C VAL A 159 -8.03 7.28 0.56
N GLN A 160 -7.55 8.03 -0.45
CA GLN A 160 -6.86 9.31 -0.25
C GLN A 160 -7.77 10.35 0.41
N ALA A 161 -9.01 10.52 -0.07
CA ALA A 161 -9.96 11.48 0.50
C ALA A 161 -10.34 11.18 1.96
N LYS A 162 -10.19 9.93 2.39
CA LYS A 162 -10.50 9.49 3.77
C LYS A 162 -9.27 9.33 4.66
N GLU A 163 -8.08 9.55 4.13
CA GLU A 163 -6.84 9.34 4.87
C GLU A 163 -6.73 10.19 6.15
N GLU A 164 -7.28 11.41 6.13
CA GLU A 164 -7.27 12.31 7.30
C GLU A 164 -8.37 12.01 8.31
N SER A 165 -9.50 11.42 7.86
CA SER A 165 -10.69 11.20 8.69
C SER A 165 -10.83 9.76 9.18
N TRP A 166 -10.17 8.79 8.55
CA TRP A 166 -10.25 7.38 8.91
C TRP A 166 -8.96 6.86 9.51
N SER A 167 -8.94 6.67 10.81
CA SER A 167 -7.88 5.94 11.51
C SER A 167 -8.10 4.43 11.38
N TYR A 168 -7.01 3.66 11.46
CA TYR A 168 -7.04 2.20 11.41
C TYR A 168 -6.44 1.63 12.70
N ALA A 169 -7.14 0.69 13.30
CA ALA A 169 -6.62 -0.04 14.44
C ALA A 169 -5.46 -0.97 14.02
N THR A 170 -4.46 -1.07 14.85
CA THR A 170 -3.48 -2.16 14.75
C THR A 170 -4.13 -3.49 15.16
N PRO A 171 -3.66 -4.64 14.65
CA PRO A 171 -4.09 -5.95 15.16
C PRO A 171 -3.90 -6.03 16.67
N ALA A 172 -4.62 -6.92 17.34
CA ALA A 172 -4.38 -7.20 18.76
C ALA A 172 -2.96 -7.76 18.92
N LEU A 173 -2.07 -6.91 19.40
CA LEU A 173 -0.65 -7.21 19.59
C LEU A 173 -0.36 -7.41 21.07
N GLY A 174 0.69 -8.18 21.36
CA GLY A 174 1.31 -8.16 22.67
C GLY A 174 1.89 -6.77 23.02
N LYS A 175 2.63 -6.68 24.11
CA LYS A 175 3.23 -5.42 24.52
C LYS A 175 4.29 -4.96 23.51
N VAL A 176 4.04 -3.84 22.84
CA VAL A 176 5.02 -3.18 21.96
C VAL A 176 6.06 -2.47 22.83
N ALA A 177 7.33 -2.77 22.60
CA ALA A 177 8.47 -2.19 23.31
C ALA A 177 9.21 -1.16 22.47
N THR A 178 9.34 -1.41 21.16
CA THR A 178 10.07 -0.55 20.22
C THR A 178 9.24 -0.32 18.97
N VAL A 179 9.27 0.90 18.45
CA VAL A 179 8.69 1.30 17.16
C VAL A 179 9.83 1.76 16.27
N GLY A 180 10.11 1.00 15.23
CA GLY A 180 11.10 1.38 14.21
C GLY A 180 10.44 2.16 13.08
N ILE A 181 10.95 3.34 12.76
CA ILE A 181 10.48 4.20 11.69
C ILE A 181 11.57 4.31 10.63
N GLY A 182 11.23 3.99 9.39
CA GLY A 182 12.12 4.11 8.26
C GLY A 182 11.45 4.85 7.11
N VAL A 183 12.24 5.67 6.42
CA VAL A 183 11.87 6.33 5.18
C VAL A 183 12.99 6.15 4.16
N ASP A 184 12.62 5.87 2.92
CA ASP A 184 13.57 5.65 1.84
C ASP A 184 12.92 6.00 0.49
N GLY A 185 13.75 6.26 -0.52
CA GLY A 185 13.33 6.59 -1.86
C GLY A 185 13.78 5.56 -2.89
N THR A 186 12.98 5.35 -3.92
CA THR A 186 13.37 4.51 -5.05
C THR A 186 12.88 5.10 -6.37
N CYS A 187 13.72 5.05 -7.39
CA CYS A 187 13.39 5.62 -8.69
C CYS A 187 12.38 4.77 -9.45
N MET A 188 11.43 5.45 -10.10
CA MET A 188 10.47 4.90 -11.06
C MET A 188 10.32 5.81 -12.28
N LEU A 189 9.81 5.27 -13.38
CA LEU A 189 9.67 6.01 -14.64
C LEU A 189 8.33 6.74 -14.69
N ILE A 190 8.39 8.07 -14.73
CA ILE A 190 7.22 8.94 -14.85
C ILE A 190 7.12 9.45 -16.29
N CYS A 191 5.89 9.47 -16.84
CA CYS A 191 5.61 10.05 -18.15
C CYS A 191 6.11 11.50 -18.19
N ASP A 192 6.79 11.87 -19.27
CA ASP A 192 7.30 13.21 -19.55
C ASP A 192 8.34 13.77 -18.53
N GLN A 193 8.68 13.00 -17.46
CA GLN A 193 9.59 13.43 -16.39
C GLN A 193 10.81 12.53 -16.20
N LYS A 194 10.94 11.44 -16.99
CA LYS A 194 11.99 10.43 -16.85
C LYS A 194 11.97 9.72 -15.47
N TRP A 195 13.14 9.34 -14.98
CA TRP A 195 13.30 8.70 -13.68
C TRP A 195 13.12 9.70 -12.55
N ARG A 196 12.17 9.42 -11.65
CA ARG A 196 11.86 10.25 -10.48
C ARG A 196 11.78 9.36 -9.24
N GLU A 197 12.10 9.93 -8.11
CA GLU A 197 12.11 9.23 -6.83
C GLU A 197 10.70 9.18 -6.21
N ALA A 198 10.16 7.96 -6.05
CA ALA A 198 9.00 7.69 -5.21
C ALA A 198 9.45 7.41 -3.78
N MET A 199 8.67 7.85 -2.81
CA MET A 199 8.98 7.66 -1.39
C MET A 199 8.23 6.48 -0.80
N THR A 200 8.90 5.77 0.10
CA THR A 200 8.31 4.73 0.93
C THR A 200 8.59 4.99 2.40
N GLY A 201 7.59 4.70 3.23
CA GLY A 201 7.71 4.75 4.67
C GLY A 201 7.29 3.43 5.30
N SER A 202 7.96 3.05 6.37
CA SER A 202 7.59 1.91 7.19
C SER A 202 7.58 2.29 8.67
N ILE A 203 6.56 1.83 9.39
CA ILE A 203 6.49 1.92 10.85
C ILE A 203 6.31 0.50 11.36
N SER A 204 7.33 -0.03 12.00
CA SER A 204 7.39 -1.43 12.46
C SER A 204 7.33 -1.51 13.97
N LEU A 205 6.45 -2.35 14.48
CA LEU A 205 6.21 -2.56 15.89
C LEU A 205 6.93 -3.83 16.33
N TYR A 206 7.72 -3.73 17.40
CA TYR A 206 8.53 -4.83 17.95
C TYR A 206 8.18 -5.07 19.42
N ASP A 207 8.26 -6.33 19.83
CA ASP A 207 8.16 -6.71 21.24
C ASP A 207 9.47 -6.47 22.01
N LYS A 208 9.48 -6.84 23.28
CA LYS A 208 10.67 -6.73 24.16
C LYS A 208 11.84 -7.65 23.75
N HIS A 209 11.59 -8.65 22.89
CA HIS A 209 12.62 -9.57 22.41
C HIS A 209 13.20 -9.13 21.06
N GLY A 210 12.66 -8.06 20.45
CA GLY A 210 13.04 -7.55 19.14
C GLY A 210 12.32 -8.28 17.98
N GLU A 211 11.28 -9.08 18.29
CA GLU A 211 10.47 -9.74 17.28
C GLU A 211 9.47 -8.74 16.68
N ARG A 212 9.39 -8.71 15.35
CA ARG A 212 8.51 -7.82 14.62
C ARG A 212 7.07 -8.31 14.66
N LEU A 213 6.20 -7.55 15.31
CA LEU A 213 4.78 -7.87 15.49
C LEU A 213 3.90 -7.39 14.33
N HIS A 214 4.21 -6.20 13.79
CA HIS A 214 3.39 -5.55 12.76
C HIS A 214 4.20 -4.53 11.99
N THR A 215 3.80 -4.23 10.75
CA THR A 215 4.37 -3.13 9.97
C THR A 215 3.28 -2.37 9.23
N ILE A 216 3.33 -1.06 9.33
CA ILE A 216 2.50 -0.12 8.60
C ILE A 216 3.33 0.42 7.44
N TYR A 217 2.76 0.41 6.24
CA TYR A 217 3.42 0.89 5.03
C TYR A 217 2.75 2.15 4.50
N LEU A 218 3.57 3.08 4.02
CA LEU A 218 3.15 4.23 3.25
C LEU A 218 3.94 4.29 1.95
N GLY A 219 3.31 4.81 0.90
CA GLY A 219 3.97 5.04 -0.38
C GLY A 219 3.45 6.33 -1.00
N ALA A 220 4.35 7.11 -1.60
CA ALA A 220 4.00 8.31 -2.34
C ALA A 220 4.66 8.33 -3.71
N ALA A 221 3.91 8.77 -4.71
CA ALA A 221 4.42 9.07 -6.03
C ALA A 221 5.45 10.21 -5.95
N PRO A 222 6.33 10.31 -6.95
CA PRO A 222 7.31 11.39 -7.00
C PRO A 222 6.66 12.78 -6.92
N GLU A 223 7.12 13.58 -5.97
CA GLU A 223 6.76 14.99 -5.81
C GLU A 223 7.99 15.84 -5.50
N TYR A 224 7.92 17.14 -5.76
CA TYR A 224 8.97 18.08 -5.34
C TYR A 224 8.81 18.37 -3.85
N GLY A 225 9.94 18.42 -3.11
CA GLY A 225 9.94 18.72 -1.67
C GLY A 225 9.49 17.60 -0.74
N LYS A 226 8.79 16.58 -1.25
CA LYS A 226 8.28 15.42 -0.47
C LYS A 226 7.31 15.80 0.67
N GLU A 227 6.73 16.97 0.63
CA GLU A 227 5.92 17.53 1.72
C GLU A 227 4.67 16.71 2.02
N THR A 228 3.96 16.27 0.97
CA THR A 228 2.77 15.43 1.13
C THR A 228 3.11 14.10 1.77
N PHE A 229 4.21 13.47 1.33
CA PHE A 229 4.68 12.22 1.93
C PHE A 229 5.01 12.38 3.41
N PHE A 230 5.79 13.40 3.76
CA PHE A 230 6.19 13.64 5.14
C PHE A 230 5.00 13.99 6.04
N ALA A 231 4.05 14.79 5.56
CA ALA A 231 2.82 15.08 6.31
C ALA A 231 2.00 13.82 6.61
N ARG A 232 1.89 12.90 5.64
CA ARG A 232 1.22 11.60 5.81
C ARG A 232 1.96 10.70 6.79
N MET A 233 3.29 10.63 6.69
CA MET A 233 4.13 9.89 7.65
C MET A 233 4.00 10.44 9.07
N GLN A 234 4.03 11.76 9.23
CA GLN A 234 3.86 12.41 10.53
C GLN A 234 2.53 12.02 11.18
N ARG A 235 1.41 12.14 10.47
CA ARG A 235 0.09 11.74 10.99
C ARG A 235 0.07 10.28 11.46
N GLU A 236 0.68 9.39 10.70
CA GLU A 236 0.74 7.99 11.04
C GLU A 236 1.63 7.73 12.27
N ILE A 237 2.76 8.42 12.38
CA ILE A 237 3.66 8.35 13.54
C ILE A 237 2.92 8.85 14.79
N GLU A 238 2.24 9.99 14.71
CA GLU A 238 1.46 10.55 15.83
C GLU A 238 0.34 9.60 16.26
N HIS A 239 -0.35 8.97 15.30
CA HIS A 239 -1.34 7.94 15.60
C HIS A 239 -0.72 6.76 16.36
N VAL A 240 0.42 6.23 15.89
CA VAL A 240 1.12 5.13 16.56
C VAL A 240 1.63 5.54 17.95
N LYS A 241 2.11 6.78 18.10
CA LYS A 241 2.50 7.33 19.42
C LYS A 241 1.32 7.36 20.39
N SER A 242 0.14 7.72 19.93
CA SER A 242 -1.07 7.71 20.77
C SER A 242 -1.47 6.30 21.22
N LEU A 243 -1.23 5.29 20.40
CA LEU A 243 -1.52 3.89 20.72
C LEU A 243 -0.45 3.27 21.64
N TYR A 244 0.81 3.67 21.51
CA TYR A 244 1.95 3.08 22.22
C TYR A 244 2.84 4.14 22.89
N PRO A 245 2.31 4.96 23.82
CA PRO A 245 3.03 6.11 24.39
C PRO A 245 4.24 5.73 25.26
N LYS A 246 4.39 4.46 25.60
CA LYS A 246 5.53 3.93 26.40
C LYS A 246 6.56 3.18 25.56
N ALA A 247 6.34 3.04 24.26
CA ALA A 247 7.30 2.42 23.37
C ALA A 247 8.46 3.38 23.07
N ARG A 248 9.65 2.81 22.81
CA ARG A 248 10.80 3.58 22.32
C ARG A 248 10.65 3.78 20.81
N PHE A 249 10.76 5.01 20.34
CA PHE A 249 10.71 5.36 18.92
C PHE A 249 12.11 5.48 18.35
N VAL A 250 12.40 4.71 17.32
CA VAL A 250 13.75 4.60 16.73
C VAL A 250 13.66 4.88 15.23
N GLY A 251 14.42 5.86 14.76
CA GLY A 251 14.60 6.12 13.33
C GLY A 251 15.70 5.24 12.77
N ILE A 252 15.43 4.57 11.64
CA ILE A 252 16.41 3.71 10.96
C ILE A 252 16.44 4.16 9.49
N ALA A 253 17.56 4.74 9.05
CA ALA A 253 17.70 5.25 7.70
C ALA A 253 19.16 5.19 7.22
N ASP A 254 19.34 5.43 5.92
CA ASP A 254 20.65 5.69 5.32
C ASP A 254 21.22 7.06 5.77
N GLY A 255 22.36 7.45 5.22
CA GLY A 255 23.00 8.74 5.55
C GLY A 255 22.34 9.99 4.95
N ALA A 256 21.17 9.90 4.30
CA ALA A 256 20.54 11.04 3.65
C ALA A 256 20.05 12.08 4.68
N LYS A 257 20.57 13.30 4.58
CA LYS A 257 20.24 14.39 5.51
C LYS A 257 18.75 14.67 5.60
N SER A 258 18.03 14.68 4.47
CA SER A 258 16.59 14.94 4.42
C SER A 258 15.76 13.92 5.22
N ASN A 259 16.21 12.64 5.27
CA ASN A 259 15.56 11.61 6.05
C ASN A 259 15.73 11.89 7.55
N TRP A 260 16.91 12.29 7.97
CA TRP A 260 17.21 12.63 9.37
C TRP A 260 16.56 13.93 9.82
N ASP A 261 16.50 14.95 8.96
CA ASP A 261 15.77 16.20 9.23
C ASP A 261 14.29 15.95 9.52
N PHE A 262 13.68 15.00 8.79
CA PHE A 262 12.29 14.57 9.05
C PHE A 262 12.17 13.70 10.29
N LEU A 263 13.00 12.65 10.42
CA LEU A 263 12.87 11.67 11.50
C LEU A 263 13.18 12.26 12.88
N GLY A 264 14.17 13.16 12.98
CA GLY A 264 14.71 13.68 14.24
C GLY A 264 13.66 14.09 15.28
N PRO A 265 12.65 14.91 14.94
CA PRO A 265 11.61 15.35 15.87
C PRO A 265 10.68 14.23 16.38
N HIS A 266 10.68 13.09 15.72
CA HIS A 266 9.71 12.02 15.97
C HIS A 266 10.26 10.83 16.76
N ILE A 267 11.57 10.79 17.02
CA ILE A 267 12.28 9.61 17.52
C ILE A 267 13.09 9.91 18.78
N ASP A 268 13.30 8.87 19.61
CA ASP A 268 14.14 8.92 20.81
C ASP A 268 15.60 8.55 20.47
N GLU A 269 15.81 7.75 19.42
CA GLU A 269 17.12 7.23 19.04
C GLU A 269 17.28 7.12 17.55
N GLN A 270 18.47 7.46 17.02
CA GLN A 270 18.84 7.37 15.62
C GLN A 270 19.75 6.18 15.39
N VAL A 271 19.44 5.37 14.40
CA VAL A 271 20.24 4.20 13.98
C VAL A 271 20.56 4.32 12.50
N LEU A 272 21.82 4.54 12.18
CA LEU A 272 22.27 4.46 10.79
C LEU A 272 22.15 3.01 10.31
N ASP A 273 21.66 2.80 9.08
CA ASP A 273 21.58 1.46 8.52
C ASP A 273 22.94 0.76 8.52
N PHE A 274 22.99 -0.40 9.18
CA PHE A 274 24.23 -1.17 9.32
C PHE A 274 24.78 -1.64 7.96
N TYR A 275 23.89 -2.07 7.06
CA TYR A 275 24.33 -2.56 5.76
C TYR A 275 24.89 -1.45 4.88
N HIS A 276 24.31 -0.24 4.92
CA HIS A 276 24.88 0.93 4.26
C HIS A 276 26.26 1.29 4.84
N ALA A 277 26.44 1.24 6.16
CA ALA A 277 27.75 1.44 6.76
C ALA A 277 28.77 0.38 6.29
N THR A 278 28.38 -0.88 6.15
CA THR A 278 29.28 -1.93 5.64
C THR A 278 29.65 -1.77 4.17
N GLN A 279 28.80 -1.14 3.35
CA GLN A 279 29.16 -0.82 1.95
C GLN A 279 30.32 0.19 1.87
N TYR A 280 30.34 1.18 2.77
CA TYR A 280 31.48 2.11 2.87
C TYR A 280 32.74 1.39 3.36
N LEU A 281 32.63 0.46 4.31
CA LEU A 281 33.76 -0.38 4.72
C LEU A 281 34.31 -1.23 3.57
N ALA A 282 33.44 -1.78 2.71
CA ALA A 282 33.86 -2.55 1.54
C ALA A 282 34.64 -1.69 0.53
N ARG A 283 34.24 -0.43 0.33
CA ARG A 283 34.99 0.52 -0.50
C ARG A 283 36.35 0.86 0.13
N ALA A 284 36.37 1.08 1.45
CA ALA A 284 37.62 1.32 2.17
C ALA A 284 38.58 0.10 2.09
N ALA A 285 38.07 -1.14 2.27
CA ALA A 285 38.85 -2.35 2.10
C ALA A 285 39.49 -2.44 0.71
N SER A 286 38.74 -2.08 -0.34
CA SER A 286 39.27 -2.05 -1.71
C SER A 286 40.36 -1.01 -1.92
N ALA A 287 40.37 0.05 -1.13
CA ALA A 287 41.38 1.10 -1.19
C ALA A 287 42.67 0.75 -0.44
N ILE A 288 42.58 -0.01 0.66
CA ILE A 288 43.72 -0.25 1.57
C ILE A 288 44.34 -1.64 1.43
N CYS A 289 43.59 -2.66 1.01
CA CYS A 289 44.08 -4.03 0.91
C CYS A 289 44.60 -4.37 -0.49
N GLY A 290 45.67 -5.22 -0.53
CA GLY A 290 46.36 -5.52 -1.76
C GLY A 290 45.69 -6.56 -2.66
N ASN A 291 44.95 -7.52 -2.06
CA ASN A 291 44.33 -8.64 -2.77
C ASN A 291 42.95 -8.95 -2.21
N GLU A 292 42.19 -9.81 -2.89
CA GLU A 292 40.80 -10.12 -2.55
C GLU A 292 40.68 -10.85 -1.19
N ALA A 293 41.59 -11.75 -0.85
CA ALA A 293 41.54 -12.47 0.43
C ALA A 293 41.75 -11.51 1.61
N GLU A 294 42.71 -10.60 1.51
CA GLU A 294 42.93 -9.56 2.52
C GLU A 294 41.72 -8.61 2.66
N ARG A 295 41.10 -8.24 1.54
CA ARG A 295 39.89 -7.39 1.55
C ARG A 295 38.74 -8.04 2.31
N GLN A 296 38.46 -9.31 1.97
CA GLN A 296 37.37 -10.05 2.61
C GLN A 296 37.63 -10.23 4.10
N GLN A 297 38.85 -10.65 4.46
CA GLN A 297 39.23 -10.82 5.87
C GLN A 297 39.10 -9.51 6.67
N TRP A 298 39.61 -8.42 6.13
CA TRP A 298 39.52 -7.10 6.78
C TRP A 298 38.06 -6.64 6.92
N LEU A 299 37.28 -6.79 5.85
CA LEU A 299 35.86 -6.41 5.85
C LEU A 299 35.07 -7.21 6.90
N ASP A 300 35.24 -8.53 6.94
CA ASP A 300 34.57 -9.41 7.90
C ASP A 300 34.94 -9.03 9.36
N GLU A 301 36.20 -8.74 9.59
CA GLU A 301 36.67 -8.30 10.90
C GLU A 301 36.06 -6.95 11.29
N GLN A 302 36.08 -5.96 10.39
CA GLN A 302 35.53 -4.63 10.71
C GLN A 302 34.01 -4.68 10.86
N CYS A 303 33.31 -5.45 10.04
CA CYS A 303 31.85 -5.65 10.18
C CYS A 303 31.52 -6.32 11.52
N HIS A 304 32.26 -7.36 11.91
CA HIS A 304 32.10 -7.99 13.23
C HIS A 304 32.37 -7.00 14.36
N ASN A 305 33.47 -6.26 14.30
CA ASN A 305 33.83 -5.27 15.31
C ASN A 305 32.77 -4.17 15.41
N LEU A 306 32.35 -3.60 14.29
CA LEU A 306 31.33 -2.54 14.21
C LEU A 306 30.01 -3.01 14.85
N LYS A 307 29.63 -4.24 14.59
CA LYS A 307 28.36 -4.82 15.05
C LYS A 307 28.36 -5.16 16.52
N HIS A 308 29.48 -5.71 17.07
CA HIS A 308 29.48 -6.38 18.35
C HIS A 308 30.38 -5.71 19.42
N LYS A 309 31.22 -4.74 19.05
CA LYS A 309 32.13 -4.10 20.01
C LYS A 309 31.72 -2.65 20.27
N HIS A 310 31.60 -2.28 21.54
CA HIS A 310 31.36 -0.88 21.92
C HIS A 310 32.46 0.03 21.40
N HIS A 311 32.09 1.23 20.99
CA HIS A 311 32.97 2.27 20.42
C HIS A 311 33.77 1.83 19.17
N ALA A 312 33.34 0.77 18.48
CA ALA A 312 34.03 0.26 17.31
C ALA A 312 34.05 1.27 16.17
N ALA A 313 32.94 1.95 15.90
CA ALA A 313 32.89 2.97 14.85
C ALA A 313 33.96 4.06 15.00
N ALA A 314 34.20 4.54 16.23
CA ALA A 314 35.23 5.53 16.50
C ALA A 314 36.66 4.97 16.35
N ARG A 315 36.87 3.68 16.65
CA ARG A 315 38.18 3.03 16.39
C ARG A 315 38.41 2.86 14.89
N ILE A 316 37.43 2.32 14.20
CA ILE A 316 37.50 2.15 12.75
C ILE A 316 37.75 3.49 12.04
N LEU A 317 37.07 4.57 12.43
CA LEU A 317 37.30 5.89 11.88
C LEU A 317 38.77 6.34 12.01
N ARG A 318 39.34 6.20 13.20
CA ARG A 318 40.77 6.52 13.44
C ARG A 318 41.72 5.66 12.60
N ASP A 319 41.45 4.36 12.50
CA ASP A 319 42.27 3.45 11.72
C ASP A 319 42.23 3.80 10.23
N LEU A 320 41.05 4.19 9.70
CA LEU A 320 40.88 4.68 8.33
C LEU A 320 41.63 6.01 8.10
N GLU A 321 41.58 6.95 9.04
CA GLU A 321 42.33 8.21 8.97
C GLU A 321 43.83 7.96 8.91
N GLN A 322 44.36 7.00 9.67
CA GLN A 322 45.78 6.65 9.67
C GLN A 322 46.20 5.86 8.42
N ALA A 323 45.26 5.21 7.72
CA ALA A 323 45.53 4.46 6.51
C ALA A 323 45.78 5.36 5.28
N ILE A 324 45.47 6.65 5.34
CA ILE A 324 45.75 7.60 4.24
C ILE A 324 47.27 7.78 4.08
N THR A 325 47.79 7.40 2.92
CA THR A 325 49.19 7.57 2.58
C THR A 325 49.40 8.40 1.30
N THR A 326 50.60 8.99 1.15
CA THR A 326 50.98 9.75 -0.06
C THR A 326 51.12 8.88 -1.31
N LYS A 327 51.28 7.56 -1.13
CA LYS A 327 51.48 6.58 -2.20
C LYS A 327 50.16 6.04 -2.80
N MET A 328 49.00 6.35 -2.22
CA MET A 328 47.70 5.92 -2.72
C MET A 328 47.35 6.55 -4.06
N LYS A 329 46.72 5.75 -4.95
CA LYS A 329 46.14 6.27 -6.19
C LYS A 329 44.98 7.26 -5.85
N PRO A 330 44.71 8.24 -6.72
CA PRO A 330 43.66 9.24 -6.48
C PRO A 330 42.28 8.61 -6.15
N ASP A 331 41.87 7.58 -6.88
CA ASP A 331 40.58 6.89 -6.66
C ASP A 331 40.53 6.17 -5.31
N GLN A 332 41.63 5.49 -4.92
CA GLN A 332 41.72 4.83 -3.60
C GLN A 332 41.64 5.85 -2.46
N ARG A 333 42.34 6.98 -2.62
CA ARG A 333 42.28 8.06 -1.63
C ARG A 333 40.88 8.65 -1.52
N LYS A 334 40.19 8.83 -2.65
CA LYS A 334 38.82 9.32 -2.69
C LYS A 334 37.85 8.35 -1.96
N ASP A 335 37.90 7.07 -2.28
CA ASP A 335 37.05 6.06 -1.64
C ASP A 335 37.25 6.00 -0.13
N LEU A 336 38.50 6.08 0.32
CA LEU A 336 38.83 6.12 1.73
C LEU A 336 38.35 7.41 2.40
N GLN A 337 38.54 8.56 1.75
CA GLN A 337 38.06 9.85 2.26
C GLN A 337 36.54 9.92 2.33
N ASP A 338 35.83 9.37 1.35
CA ASP A 338 34.37 9.27 1.38
C ASP A 338 33.89 8.41 2.58
N CYS A 339 34.59 7.30 2.86
CA CYS A 339 34.29 6.47 4.03
C CYS A 339 34.55 7.19 5.34
N ILE A 340 35.69 7.88 5.48
CA ILE A 340 36.03 8.69 6.67
C ILE A 340 34.98 9.77 6.89
N THR A 341 34.61 10.50 5.85
CA THR A 341 33.59 11.54 5.91
C THR A 341 32.25 11.00 6.34
N TYR A 342 31.83 9.86 5.76
CA TYR A 342 30.57 9.19 6.12
C TYR A 342 30.55 8.74 7.57
N PHE A 343 31.60 8.05 8.03
CA PHE A 343 31.71 7.62 9.43
C PHE A 343 31.76 8.79 10.41
N GLY A 344 32.53 9.84 10.08
CA GLY A 344 32.62 11.05 10.89
C GLY A 344 31.28 11.73 11.08
N ASN A 345 30.52 11.91 10.00
CA ASN A 345 29.19 12.55 10.05
C ASN A 345 28.15 11.74 10.84
N HIS A 346 28.25 10.40 10.82
CA HIS A 346 27.24 9.50 11.38
C HIS A 346 27.70 8.73 12.62
N LEU A 347 28.83 9.06 13.22
CA LEU A 347 29.42 8.34 14.36
C LEU A 347 28.45 8.14 15.52
N HIS A 348 27.63 9.14 15.79
CA HIS A 348 26.64 9.13 16.88
C HIS A 348 25.47 8.15 16.65
N GLN A 349 25.24 7.72 15.40
CA GLN A 349 24.19 6.80 14.95
C GLN A 349 24.68 5.37 14.81
N MET A 350 25.97 5.05 15.07
CA MET A 350 26.60 3.74 14.87
C MET A 350 26.92 3.00 16.19
N ARG A 351 26.04 3.05 17.15
CA ARG A 351 26.24 2.36 18.46
C ARG A 351 25.68 0.94 18.41
N TYR A 352 26.03 0.16 17.38
CA TYR A 352 25.34 -1.10 17.07
C TYR A 352 25.40 -2.15 18.18
N ALA A 353 26.52 -2.32 18.88
CA ALA A 353 26.59 -3.22 20.02
C ALA A 353 25.52 -2.92 21.07
N ARG A 354 25.38 -1.63 21.45
CA ARG A 354 24.34 -1.18 22.38
C ARG A 354 22.93 -1.39 21.81
N TYR A 355 22.71 -1.17 20.51
CA TYR A 355 21.40 -1.37 19.90
C TYR A 355 20.99 -2.84 19.96
N ILE A 356 21.91 -3.76 19.66
CA ILE A 356 21.67 -5.21 19.71
C ILE A 356 21.38 -5.67 21.15
N GLU A 357 22.16 -5.20 22.14
CA GLU A 357 21.92 -5.48 23.55
C GLU A 357 20.51 -5.05 24.01
N ASN A 358 20.02 -3.93 23.47
CA ASN A 358 18.69 -3.38 23.76
C ASN A 358 17.59 -3.89 22.83
N ARG A 359 17.87 -4.89 21.98
CA ARG A 359 16.91 -5.46 21.00
C ARG A 359 16.35 -4.42 20.02
N ILE A 360 17.12 -3.40 19.71
CA ILE A 360 16.80 -2.39 18.70
C ILE A 360 17.26 -2.89 17.35
N PRO A 361 16.42 -2.84 16.31
CA PRO A 361 16.82 -3.19 14.95
C PRO A 361 17.91 -2.25 14.42
N ILE A 362 18.92 -2.81 13.75
CA ILE A 362 20.09 -2.06 13.25
C ILE A 362 20.11 -1.89 11.73
N GLY A 363 19.13 -2.40 11.03
CA GLY A 363 19.06 -2.35 9.57
C GLY A 363 17.73 -1.86 9.06
N SER A 364 17.75 -1.14 7.94
CA SER A 364 16.59 -0.62 7.21
C SER A 364 15.88 -1.67 6.34
N GLY A 365 16.23 -2.94 6.46
CA GLY A 365 15.73 -4.01 5.58
C GLY A 365 14.22 -4.07 5.44
N VAL A 366 13.44 -3.61 6.43
CA VAL A 366 11.98 -3.47 6.32
C VAL A 366 11.60 -2.37 5.33
N THR A 367 12.28 -1.23 5.39
CA THR A 367 12.03 -0.09 4.49
C THR A 367 12.55 -0.38 3.08
N GLU A 368 13.70 -1.02 2.94
CA GLU A 368 14.21 -1.50 1.64
C GLU A 368 13.27 -2.53 1.01
N ALA A 369 12.77 -3.48 1.81
CA ALA A 369 11.74 -4.41 1.34
C ALA A 369 10.45 -3.66 0.94
N ALA A 370 10.08 -2.58 1.63
CA ALA A 370 8.96 -1.73 1.24
C ALA A 370 9.23 -1.05 -0.13
N CYS A 371 10.42 -0.50 -0.39
CA CYS A 371 10.80 0.02 -1.70
C CYS A 371 10.64 -1.03 -2.80
N LYS A 372 11.07 -2.25 -2.53
CA LYS A 372 10.94 -3.36 -3.47
C LYS A 372 9.46 -3.74 -3.68
N THR A 373 8.71 -3.95 -2.60
CA THR A 373 7.35 -4.49 -2.68
C THR A 373 6.31 -3.44 -3.05
N LEU A 374 6.39 -2.21 -2.55
CA LEU A 374 5.44 -1.14 -2.90
C LEU A 374 5.69 -0.62 -4.31
N VAL A 375 6.95 -0.35 -4.67
CA VAL A 375 7.30 0.36 -5.89
C VAL A 375 7.80 -0.61 -6.97
N LYS A 376 8.98 -1.24 -6.78
CA LYS A 376 9.67 -1.93 -7.86
C LYS A 376 8.88 -3.09 -8.45
N GLN A 377 8.32 -3.96 -7.62
CA GLN A 377 7.58 -5.15 -8.07
C GLN A 377 6.30 -4.84 -8.84
N ARG A 378 5.77 -3.62 -8.74
CA ARG A 378 4.49 -3.28 -9.34
C ARG A 378 4.56 -2.12 -10.34
N LEU A 379 5.43 -1.14 -10.10
CA LEU A 379 5.48 0.07 -10.91
C LEU A 379 6.71 0.15 -11.81
N CYS A 380 7.70 -0.71 -11.60
CA CYS A 380 8.95 -0.72 -12.39
C CYS A 380 9.08 -1.97 -13.27
N CYS A 381 7.98 -2.67 -13.57
CA CYS A 381 8.02 -3.79 -14.51
C CYS A 381 8.25 -3.29 -15.95
N SER A 382 8.71 -4.22 -16.81
CA SER A 382 9.08 -3.90 -18.19
C SER A 382 7.98 -3.12 -18.94
N GLY A 383 8.35 -2.03 -19.58
CA GLY A 383 7.46 -1.19 -20.37
C GLY A 383 6.52 -0.26 -19.57
N MET A 384 6.54 -0.31 -18.24
CA MET A 384 5.66 0.53 -17.43
C MET A 384 6.14 1.97 -17.36
N ARG A 385 5.20 2.90 -17.59
CA ARG A 385 5.34 4.33 -17.38
C ARG A 385 4.09 4.82 -16.66
N TRP A 386 4.24 5.78 -15.78
CA TRP A 386 3.14 6.24 -14.92
C TRP A 386 2.96 7.74 -14.99
N THR A 387 1.71 8.20 -14.90
CA THR A 387 1.46 9.58 -14.44
C THR A 387 1.63 9.61 -12.92
N PRO A 388 1.97 10.76 -12.32
CA PRO A 388 2.05 10.88 -10.86
C PRO A 388 0.78 10.42 -10.15
N GLU A 389 -0.39 10.79 -10.67
CA GLU A 389 -1.70 10.44 -10.12
C GLU A 389 -1.96 8.92 -10.18
N GLY A 390 -1.67 8.30 -11.34
CA GLY A 390 -1.81 6.86 -11.53
C GLY A 390 -0.86 6.06 -10.62
N ALA A 391 0.37 6.53 -10.45
CA ALA A 391 1.34 5.96 -9.52
C ALA A 391 0.85 6.09 -8.07
N GLN A 392 0.33 7.25 -7.68
CA GLN A 392 -0.18 7.49 -6.33
C GLN A 392 -1.35 6.56 -6.00
N VAL A 393 -2.29 6.37 -6.92
CA VAL A 393 -3.40 5.42 -6.76
C VAL A 393 -2.88 4.01 -6.45
N VAL A 394 -1.94 3.52 -7.25
CA VAL A 394 -1.38 2.16 -7.04
C VAL A 394 -0.66 2.08 -5.71
N LEU A 395 0.18 3.05 -5.37
CA LEU A 395 0.93 3.08 -4.10
C LEU A 395 -0.01 3.11 -2.89
N THR A 396 -1.07 3.92 -2.97
CA THR A 396 -2.10 4.01 -1.92
C THR A 396 -2.81 2.66 -1.72
N LEU A 397 -3.28 2.04 -2.80
CA LEU A 397 -3.94 0.73 -2.73
C LEU A 397 -2.99 -0.37 -2.23
N ARG A 398 -1.72 -0.34 -2.66
CA ARG A 398 -0.70 -1.31 -2.20
C ARG A 398 -0.38 -1.14 -0.73
N ALA A 399 -0.13 0.07 -0.27
CA ALA A 399 0.15 0.35 1.14
C ALA A 399 -0.99 -0.14 2.03
N LEU A 400 -2.24 0.13 1.63
CA LEU A 400 -3.44 -0.34 2.33
C LEU A 400 -3.56 -1.88 2.31
N ALA A 401 -3.31 -2.52 1.17
CA ALA A 401 -3.45 -3.97 1.00
C ALA A 401 -2.31 -4.77 1.67
N LEU A 402 -1.12 -4.20 1.76
CA LEU A 402 0.05 -4.84 2.36
C LEU A 402 0.13 -4.62 3.88
N THR A 403 -0.51 -3.57 4.40
CA THR A 403 -0.63 -3.39 5.85
C THR A 403 -1.72 -4.31 6.39
N GLN A 404 -1.33 -5.27 7.21
CA GLN A 404 -2.23 -6.29 7.78
C GLN A 404 -3.47 -5.64 8.39
N SER A 405 -4.64 -6.23 8.13
CA SER A 405 -5.97 -5.80 8.58
C SER A 405 -6.51 -4.49 8.00
N ARG A 406 -5.69 -3.56 7.51
CA ARG A 406 -6.17 -2.26 6.99
C ARG A 406 -7.10 -2.39 5.80
N TRP A 407 -6.83 -3.34 4.90
CA TRP A 407 -7.70 -3.62 3.76
C TRP A 407 -9.13 -3.97 4.19
N GLN A 408 -9.26 -4.84 5.19
CA GLN A 408 -10.55 -5.24 5.73
C GLN A 408 -11.25 -4.10 6.44
N GLN A 409 -10.52 -3.33 7.26
CA GLN A 409 -11.03 -2.18 7.98
C GLN A 409 -11.54 -1.08 7.03
N PHE A 410 -10.82 -0.81 5.93
CA PHE A 410 -11.26 0.14 4.91
C PHE A 410 -12.63 -0.26 4.34
N TRP A 411 -12.81 -1.53 3.95
CA TRP A 411 -14.07 -1.99 3.40
C TRP A 411 -15.20 -2.07 4.44
N GLN A 412 -14.88 -2.30 5.70
CA GLN A 412 -15.85 -2.16 6.81
C GLN A 412 -16.31 -0.71 6.95
N LYS A 413 -15.40 0.26 6.84
CA LYS A 413 -15.73 1.70 6.87
C LYS A 413 -16.55 2.13 5.65
N ILE A 414 -16.25 1.63 4.45
CA ILE A 414 -17.11 1.83 3.26
C ILE A 414 -18.52 1.31 3.53
N ASN A 415 -18.66 0.12 4.10
CA ASN A 415 -19.96 -0.45 4.42
C ASN A 415 -20.71 0.39 5.45
N GLN A 416 -20.04 0.86 6.49
CA GLN A 416 -20.63 1.62 7.59
C GLN A 416 -20.96 3.06 7.19
N TYR A 417 -20.04 3.77 6.57
CA TYR A 417 -20.15 5.23 6.34
C TYR A 417 -20.47 5.60 4.90
N GLY A 418 -20.40 4.66 3.96
CA GLY A 418 -20.61 4.91 2.54
C GLY A 418 -19.42 5.50 1.83
N VAL A 419 -19.66 5.83 0.57
CA VAL A 419 -18.70 6.50 -0.32
C VAL A 419 -18.89 8.01 -0.20
N PRO A 420 -17.83 8.82 -0.14
CA PRO A 420 -17.96 10.29 -0.10
C PRO A 420 -18.78 10.82 -1.29
N GLN A 421 -19.80 11.59 -1.04
CA GLN A 421 -20.67 12.15 -2.09
C GLN A 421 -19.93 13.03 -3.10
N LEU A 422 -18.85 13.70 -2.69
CA LEU A 422 -18.00 14.54 -3.56
C LEU A 422 -17.32 13.77 -4.71
N LEU A 423 -17.20 12.44 -4.59
CA LEU A 423 -16.56 11.58 -5.58
C LEU A 423 -17.54 10.85 -6.50
N ILE A 424 -18.84 10.96 -6.24
CA ILE A 424 -19.87 10.32 -7.07
C ILE A 424 -20.14 11.13 -8.35
N HIS A 425 -19.69 12.38 -8.41
CA HIS A 425 -20.08 13.37 -9.43
C HIS A 425 -18.95 13.83 -10.36
N GLN A 426 -17.78 13.19 -10.32
CA GLN A 426 -16.74 13.32 -11.34
C GLN A 426 -16.76 12.06 -12.24
#